data_aa26c637e609621c6384d16ad8d0fa83
#
_entry.id   aa26c637e609621c6384d16ad8d0fa83
#
_cell.length_a   1.000
_cell.length_b   1.000
_cell.length_c   1.000
_cell.angle_alpha   90.00
_cell.angle_beta   90.00
_cell.angle_gamma   90.00
#
_symmetry.space_group_name_H-M   'P 1'
#
loop_
_entity.id
_entity.type
_entity.pdbx_description
1 polymer ?
#
loop_
_entity_poly.entity_id
_entity_poly.type
_entity_poly.pdbx_seq_one_letter_code
_entity_poly.pdbx_strand_id
1 'polypeptide(L)'
;MICVPFKDPLRRVFLSNWGGGLWMVLFCLSMHGPVFAADTLRVMTYNLMYFGSSTTDCTPTVNVQSVKEGHLRTIIPHVRPHIIGFQEVGPSSAVTLSILNNVLNTAGESRWARANLMNPSGSTIVSILYYDNQKLGISRQFPISSAVRDLMYYRMFYRQIPPSGDTLWLNVVVLHLKAGSTPSDASTRAQETAALMSYLDQLNLNENILVMGDLNMGSSSELAYSQMVNHTQPDNRLYDPINRPGTWNNNSSFAQWHTQSTRTSGTVCFSGGGLDDRFDQILVNRRILGDSAGIRYITGSYRSIGNDGQRFQGNVQSPFNGSVPVSVSNALYNVSDHLPVVLDLHINVQQGTSVHEVTRGGVLPCTCSSNVGGSVICDWSGLLEAGSAGLLKAESAGLYQWSLLEPGGRVLQMGEWYVDANHNRHQVDTRVLPAGLYFLKLVHTQSGRTKLVRHIQMFSR
;
A
#
# COMPACT_ATOMS: atom_id res chain seq x y z
N MET A 1 -18.66 42.49 28.67
CA MET A 1 -19.78 43.15 29.37
C MET A 1 -20.79 42.08 29.74
N ILE A 2 -20.88 41.86 31.05
CA ILE A 2 -21.91 41.32 31.94
C ILE A 2 -22.23 39.82 31.87
N CYS A 3 -21.63 39.10 32.81
CA CYS A 3 -22.12 37.88 33.44
C CYS A 3 -23.36 38.18 34.32
N VAL A 4 -24.35 37.31 34.35
CA VAL A 4 -25.31 37.19 35.46
C VAL A 4 -25.57 35.71 35.76
N PRO A 5 -25.41 35.26 37.01
CA PRO A 5 -25.74 33.93 37.47
C PRO A 5 -27.15 33.86 38.01
N PHE A 6 -27.85 32.70 37.84
CA PHE A 6 -29.13 32.46 38.55
C PHE A 6 -28.97 31.35 39.59
N LYS A 7 -29.48 31.72 40.77
CA LYS A 7 -29.41 31.01 42.04
C LYS A 7 -30.46 29.89 42.17
N ASP A 8 -30.03 28.87 42.89
CA ASP A 8 -30.88 27.89 43.58
C ASP A 8 -31.94 28.54 44.52
N PRO A 9 -33.08 27.86 44.76
CA PRO A 9 -33.40 27.66 46.16
C PRO A 9 -33.86 26.25 46.54
N LEU A 10 -33.30 25.82 47.63
CA LEU A 10 -33.64 24.72 48.52
C LEU A 10 -35.14 24.63 48.84
N ARG A 11 -35.71 23.41 48.86
CA ARG A 11 -36.76 23.06 49.81
C ARG A 11 -36.50 21.69 50.42
N ARG A 12 -36.31 21.71 51.74
CA ARG A 12 -36.36 20.56 52.66
C ARG A 12 -37.79 20.04 52.75
N VAL A 13 -37.98 18.72 52.74
CA VAL A 13 -39.13 18.07 53.41
C VAL A 13 -38.65 16.73 54.00
N PHE A 14 -38.85 16.64 55.24
CA PHE A 14 -38.90 15.65 56.32
C PHE A 14 -38.73 14.14 55.95
N LEU A 15 -37.98 13.49 56.82
CA LEU A 15 -37.89 12.07 57.12
C LEU A 15 -39.21 11.47 57.60
N SER A 16 -39.61 10.29 57.14
CA SER A 16 -40.20 9.25 57.94
C SER A 16 -39.67 7.89 57.55
N ASN A 17 -39.12 7.21 58.56
CA ASN A 17 -38.67 5.80 58.50
C ASN A 17 -39.87 4.89 58.16
N TRP A 18 -39.61 3.85 57.32
CA TRP A 18 -39.99 2.45 57.59
C TRP A 18 -39.23 1.51 56.69
N GLY A 19 -38.76 0.42 57.30
CA GLY A 19 -37.72 -0.48 56.82
C GLY A 19 -38.15 -1.44 55.71
N GLY A 20 -37.18 -2.06 55.11
CA GLY A 20 -37.32 -3.15 54.17
C GLY A 20 -36.28 -3.04 53.06
N GLY A 21 -35.08 -3.54 53.33
CA GLY A 21 -33.98 -3.47 52.39
C GLY A 21 -34.20 -4.27 51.11
N LEU A 22 -34.07 -3.64 49.99
CA LEU A 22 -33.71 -4.29 48.74
C LEU A 22 -32.67 -3.40 48.05
N TRP A 23 -31.39 -3.71 48.26
CA TRP A 23 -30.29 -3.09 47.53
C TRP A 23 -30.35 -3.58 46.08
N MET A 24 -31.01 -2.80 45.20
CA MET A 24 -30.93 -2.99 43.76
C MET A 24 -29.59 -2.42 43.32
N VAL A 25 -28.57 -3.29 43.28
CA VAL A 25 -27.29 -2.97 42.61
C VAL A 25 -27.62 -2.87 41.14
N LEU A 26 -27.76 -1.66 40.61
CA LEU A 26 -27.79 -1.39 39.18
C LEU A 26 -26.40 -1.70 38.64
N PHE A 27 -26.22 -2.93 38.15
CA PHE A 27 -25.09 -3.29 37.29
C PHE A 27 -25.30 -2.55 35.97
N CYS A 28 -24.74 -1.36 35.82
CA CYS A 28 -24.47 -0.78 34.51
C CYS A 28 -23.48 -1.70 33.79
N LEU A 29 -24.00 -2.72 33.11
CA LEU A 29 -23.26 -3.39 32.04
C LEU A 29 -23.03 -2.34 30.98
N SER A 30 -21.89 -1.66 31.08
CA SER A 30 -21.31 -0.91 29.95
C SER A 30 -21.06 -1.93 28.84
N MET A 31 -21.99 -2.02 27.90
CA MET A 31 -21.79 -2.71 26.65
C MET A 31 -20.65 -1.96 25.91
N HIS A 32 -19.40 -2.30 26.22
CA HIS A 32 -18.28 -1.93 25.39
C HIS A 32 -18.42 -2.80 24.14
N GLY A 33 -19.07 -2.28 23.12
CA GLY A 33 -18.97 -2.85 21.78
C GLY A 33 -17.48 -2.94 21.39
N PRO A 34 -17.08 -3.86 20.52
CA PRO A 34 -15.70 -3.97 20.10
C PRO A 34 -15.22 -2.62 19.58
N VAL A 35 -14.24 -2.02 20.23
CA VAL A 35 -13.55 -0.83 19.75
C VAL A 35 -12.69 -1.31 18.59
N PHE A 36 -13.14 -1.06 17.37
CA PHE A 36 -12.34 -1.29 16.18
C PHE A 36 -11.18 -0.29 16.20
N ALA A 37 -9.97 -0.78 16.29
CA ALA A 37 -8.81 0.07 16.07
C ALA A 37 -8.70 0.33 14.57
N ALA A 38 -8.91 1.58 14.21
CA ALA A 38 -8.60 2.07 12.88
C ALA A 38 -7.09 2.17 12.76
N ASP A 39 -6.49 1.52 11.77
CA ASP A 39 -5.10 1.77 11.39
C ASP A 39 -5.06 2.65 10.12
N THR A 40 -3.96 3.36 9.96
CA THR A 40 -3.75 4.24 8.81
C THR A 40 -2.49 3.84 8.09
N LEU A 41 -2.60 3.69 6.77
CA LEU A 41 -1.46 3.55 5.87
C LEU A 41 -1.29 4.84 5.07
N ARG A 42 -0.14 5.49 5.19
CA ARG A 42 0.25 6.57 4.30
C ARG A 42 1.00 6.01 3.11
N VAL A 43 0.50 6.32 1.92
CA VAL A 43 1.12 6.00 0.64
C VAL A 43 1.84 7.24 0.11
N MET A 44 3.03 7.08 -0.44
CA MET A 44 3.82 8.14 -1.04
C MET A 44 4.35 7.69 -2.40
N THR A 45 4.27 8.55 -3.40
CA THR A 45 5.02 8.45 -4.66
C THR A 45 6.01 9.60 -4.76
N TYR A 46 7.21 9.36 -5.29
CA TYR A 46 8.22 10.40 -5.45
C TYR A 46 9.23 10.06 -6.54
N ASN A 47 9.28 10.88 -7.58
CA ASN A 47 10.33 10.83 -8.59
C ASN A 47 11.62 11.40 -7.99
N LEU A 48 12.71 10.62 -8.02
CA LEU A 48 13.99 10.96 -7.38
C LEU A 48 15.01 11.52 -8.37
N MET A 49 14.61 11.83 -9.58
CA MET A 49 15.44 12.43 -10.61
C MET A 49 16.83 11.76 -10.71
N TYR A 50 16.90 10.66 -11.47
CA TYR A 50 18.13 9.87 -11.74
C TYR A 50 18.93 9.47 -10.48
N PHE A 51 18.26 9.09 -9.37
CA PHE A 51 18.92 8.67 -8.14
C PHE A 51 19.82 7.45 -8.38
N GLY A 52 21.14 7.62 -8.21
CA GLY A 52 22.12 6.54 -8.44
C GLY A 52 22.21 6.06 -9.89
N SER A 53 21.64 6.81 -10.82
CA SER A 53 21.82 6.66 -12.27
C SER A 53 22.51 7.89 -12.84
N SER A 54 22.92 7.82 -14.10
CA SER A 54 23.58 8.94 -14.76
C SER A 54 23.12 9.07 -16.20
N THR A 55 23.11 10.31 -16.68
CA THR A 55 22.97 10.68 -18.08
C THR A 55 24.15 11.56 -18.49
N THR A 56 24.14 12.03 -19.74
CA THR A 56 25.15 13.00 -20.21
C THR A 56 25.16 14.26 -19.33
N ASP A 57 23.99 14.68 -18.83
CA ASP A 57 23.81 15.91 -18.05
C ASP A 57 23.78 15.65 -16.55
N CYS A 58 23.08 14.61 -16.11
CA CYS A 58 23.01 14.20 -14.71
C CYS A 58 24.17 13.26 -14.35
N THR A 59 25.37 13.79 -14.24
CA THR A 59 26.55 12.99 -13.86
C THR A 59 26.59 12.72 -12.34
N PRO A 60 27.33 11.70 -11.87
CA PRO A 60 27.49 11.43 -10.44
C PRO A 60 28.13 12.58 -9.63
N THR A 61 28.81 13.52 -10.30
CA THR A 61 29.40 14.70 -9.67
C THR A 61 28.41 15.86 -9.50
N VAL A 62 27.35 15.90 -10.31
CA VAL A 62 26.28 16.91 -10.27
C VAL A 62 25.08 16.38 -9.49
N ASN A 63 24.77 15.10 -9.64
CA ASN A 63 23.65 14.40 -9.01
C ASN A 63 24.18 13.39 -7.98
N VAL A 64 24.79 13.90 -6.91
CA VAL A 64 25.51 13.09 -5.93
C VAL A 64 24.55 12.27 -5.07
N GLN A 65 24.56 10.95 -5.24
CA GLN A 65 23.65 10.01 -4.55
C GLN A 65 23.68 10.17 -3.01
N SER A 66 24.86 10.23 -2.39
CA SER A 66 24.99 10.34 -0.93
C SER A 66 24.43 11.66 -0.37
N VAL A 67 24.49 12.73 -1.16
CA VAL A 67 23.84 14.02 -0.80
C VAL A 67 22.32 13.88 -0.81
N LYS A 68 21.76 13.25 -1.84
CA LYS A 68 20.32 12.95 -1.91
C LYS A 68 19.87 12.02 -0.79
N GLU A 69 20.66 11.01 -0.41
CA GLU A 69 20.40 10.15 0.75
C GLU A 69 20.28 11.00 2.04
N GLY A 70 21.15 12.00 2.22
CA GLY A 70 21.09 12.93 3.35
C GLY A 70 19.78 13.72 3.40
N HIS A 71 19.35 14.24 2.27
CA HIS A 71 18.10 15.00 2.16
C HIS A 71 16.86 14.08 2.32
N LEU A 72 16.87 12.87 1.77
CA LEU A 72 15.80 11.90 1.97
C LEU A 72 15.63 11.53 3.45
N ARG A 73 16.71 11.44 4.24
CA ARG A 73 16.63 11.26 5.71
C ARG A 73 15.95 12.41 6.43
N THR A 74 15.82 13.57 5.81
CA THR A 74 15.03 14.70 6.34
C THR A 74 13.56 14.60 5.91
N ILE A 75 13.31 14.22 4.65
CA ILE A 75 11.95 14.17 4.06
C ILE A 75 11.14 13.00 4.62
N ILE A 76 11.71 11.78 4.63
CA ILE A 76 10.96 10.56 4.97
C ILE A 76 10.41 10.57 6.41
N PRO A 77 11.18 10.94 7.46
CA PRO A 77 10.66 11.04 8.82
C PRO A 77 9.62 12.16 9.00
N HIS A 78 9.66 13.21 8.19
CA HIS A 78 8.62 14.25 8.17
C HIS A 78 7.32 13.72 7.56
N VAL A 79 7.39 13.01 6.45
CA VAL A 79 6.22 12.46 5.73
C VAL A 79 5.61 11.26 6.45
N ARG A 80 6.44 10.38 7.03
CA ARG A 80 6.05 9.14 7.72
C ARG A 80 5.21 8.20 6.86
N PRO A 81 5.65 7.83 5.67
CA PRO A 81 4.92 6.90 4.83
C PRO A 81 5.00 5.46 5.37
N HIS A 82 4.11 4.58 4.85
CA HIS A 82 4.14 3.14 5.07
C HIS A 82 4.35 2.37 3.77
N ILE A 83 4.03 3.01 2.63
CA ILE A 83 4.29 2.52 1.28
C ILE A 83 4.93 3.66 0.51
N ILE A 84 6.02 3.38 -0.20
CA ILE A 84 6.73 4.35 -1.03
C ILE A 84 6.97 3.75 -2.41
N GLY A 85 6.48 4.41 -3.46
CA GLY A 85 6.88 4.18 -4.84
C GLY A 85 7.85 5.25 -5.28
N PHE A 86 9.10 4.88 -5.51
CA PHE A 86 10.09 5.77 -6.10
C PHE A 86 10.19 5.55 -7.61
N GLN A 87 10.36 6.63 -8.37
CA GLN A 87 10.66 6.65 -9.78
C GLN A 87 12.06 7.22 -10.02
N GLU A 88 12.62 6.97 -11.18
CA GLU A 88 13.96 7.41 -11.61
C GLU A 88 15.09 6.95 -10.69
N VAL A 89 15.02 5.69 -10.26
CA VAL A 89 16.08 5.05 -9.47
C VAL A 89 16.98 4.22 -10.39
N GLY A 90 18.29 4.26 -10.17
CA GLY A 90 19.25 3.44 -10.91
C GLY A 90 18.99 1.95 -10.76
N PRO A 91 19.05 1.15 -11.85
CA PRO A 91 18.57 -0.23 -11.91
C PRO A 91 19.56 -1.24 -11.33
N SER A 92 20.31 -0.89 -10.29
CA SER A 92 21.22 -1.80 -9.62
C SER A 92 20.76 -2.16 -8.20
N SER A 93 21.07 -3.39 -7.78
CA SER A 93 20.76 -3.81 -6.40
C SER A 93 21.50 -2.94 -5.37
N ALA A 94 22.72 -2.49 -5.67
CA ALA A 94 23.48 -1.61 -4.80
C ALA A 94 22.76 -0.27 -4.57
N VAL A 95 22.26 0.38 -5.62
CA VAL A 95 21.51 1.64 -5.54
C VAL A 95 20.20 1.47 -4.78
N THR A 96 19.42 0.44 -5.10
CA THR A 96 18.14 0.23 -4.43
C THR A 96 18.28 -0.23 -2.99
N LEU A 97 19.35 -0.96 -2.63
CA LEU A 97 19.67 -1.30 -1.25
C LEU A 97 20.24 -0.11 -0.47
N SER A 98 20.92 0.84 -1.12
CA SER A 98 21.38 2.05 -0.44
C SER A 98 20.21 2.90 0.08
N ILE A 99 19.12 3.01 -0.67
CA ILE A 99 17.89 3.64 -0.17
C ILE A 99 17.38 2.90 1.07
N LEU A 100 17.32 1.58 1.04
CA LEU A 100 16.86 0.78 2.19
C LEU A 100 17.74 0.99 3.43
N ASN A 101 19.06 0.89 3.26
CA ASN A 101 20.01 0.82 4.36
C ASN A 101 20.47 2.19 4.83
N ASN A 102 20.64 3.17 3.91
CA ASN A 102 21.19 4.48 4.24
C ASN A 102 20.11 5.56 4.44
N VAL A 103 18.84 5.28 4.05
CA VAL A 103 17.74 6.24 4.17
C VAL A 103 16.64 5.71 5.07
N LEU A 104 16.11 4.53 4.79
CA LEU A 104 14.89 4.03 5.41
C LEU A 104 15.16 3.32 6.74
N ASN A 105 16.08 2.35 6.78
CA ASN A 105 16.45 1.61 7.99
C ASN A 105 17.66 2.26 8.66
N THR A 106 17.48 3.47 9.16
CA THR A 106 18.52 4.25 9.85
C THR A 106 18.04 4.71 11.22
N ALA A 107 18.94 5.12 12.09
CA ALA A 107 18.63 5.65 13.43
C ALA A 107 17.77 4.71 14.30
N GLY A 108 17.98 3.39 14.18
CA GLY A 108 17.22 2.36 14.92
C GLY A 108 15.93 1.91 14.24
N GLU A 109 15.54 2.51 13.12
CA GLU A 109 14.43 2.03 12.30
C GLU A 109 14.82 0.76 11.55
N SER A 110 13.96 -0.27 11.54
CA SER A 110 14.19 -1.55 10.86
C SER A 110 12.94 -2.14 10.20
N ARG A 111 11.86 -1.35 10.16
CA ARG A 111 10.57 -1.83 9.64
C ARG A 111 10.47 -1.89 8.12
N TRP A 112 11.39 -1.29 7.40
CA TRP A 112 11.30 -1.19 5.96
C TRP A 112 11.83 -2.43 5.25
N ALA A 113 11.09 -2.85 4.23
CA ALA A 113 11.52 -3.82 3.23
C ALA A 113 11.44 -3.21 1.83
N ARG A 114 12.28 -3.70 0.94
CA ARG A 114 12.29 -3.38 -0.49
C ARG A 114 11.65 -4.52 -1.27
N ALA A 115 10.79 -4.22 -2.24
CA ALA A 115 10.37 -5.18 -3.25
C ALA A 115 11.56 -5.68 -4.08
N ASN A 116 11.46 -6.84 -4.73
CA ASN A 116 12.54 -7.30 -5.59
C ASN A 116 12.74 -6.34 -6.76
N LEU A 117 13.99 -6.05 -7.07
CA LEU A 117 14.35 -5.28 -8.24
C LEU A 117 14.12 -6.13 -9.50
N MET A 118 13.33 -5.62 -10.44
CA MET A 118 13.09 -6.20 -11.75
C MET A 118 13.23 -5.10 -12.81
N ASN A 119 13.88 -5.40 -13.92
CA ASN A 119 14.10 -4.47 -15.03
C ASN A 119 14.28 -5.26 -16.34
N PRO A 120 13.29 -6.06 -16.78
CA PRO A 120 13.41 -6.84 -18.02
C PRO A 120 13.51 -5.97 -19.28
N SER A 121 12.99 -4.73 -19.26
CA SER A 121 13.12 -3.77 -20.35
C SER A 121 14.56 -3.26 -20.54
N GLY A 122 15.45 -3.45 -19.54
CA GLY A 122 16.82 -2.93 -19.56
C GLY A 122 16.90 -1.40 -19.45
N SER A 123 15.87 -0.75 -18.92
CA SER A 123 15.87 0.71 -18.74
C SER A 123 17.00 1.17 -17.82
N THR A 124 17.54 2.36 -18.06
CA THR A 124 18.58 2.99 -17.23
C THR A 124 18.06 3.55 -15.91
N ILE A 125 16.75 3.64 -15.76
CA ILE A 125 16.04 4.03 -14.52
C ILE A 125 14.82 3.14 -14.33
N VAL A 126 14.49 2.83 -13.08
CA VAL A 126 13.36 1.96 -12.71
C VAL A 126 12.43 2.63 -11.73
N SER A 127 11.21 2.09 -11.64
CA SER A 127 10.29 2.30 -10.53
C SER A 127 10.44 1.17 -9.52
N ILE A 128 10.42 1.49 -8.21
CA ILE A 128 10.60 0.49 -7.16
C ILE A 128 9.78 0.83 -5.92
N LEU A 129 9.30 -0.23 -5.22
CA LEU A 129 8.47 -0.12 -4.02
C LEU A 129 9.27 -0.43 -2.76
N TYR A 130 9.06 0.39 -1.71
CA TYR A 130 9.45 0.12 -0.33
C TYR A 130 8.21 0.14 0.56
N TYR A 131 8.21 -0.68 1.59
CA TYR A 131 7.01 -0.81 2.44
C TYR A 131 7.37 -1.17 3.88
N ASP A 132 6.50 -0.78 4.80
CA ASP A 132 6.54 -1.18 6.20
C ASP A 132 6.21 -2.68 6.32
N ASN A 133 7.23 -3.51 6.56
CA ASN A 133 7.07 -4.95 6.64
C ASN A 133 6.43 -5.45 7.94
N GLN A 134 6.26 -4.57 8.93
CA GLN A 134 5.50 -4.90 10.14
C GLN A 134 3.99 -4.86 9.87
N LYS A 135 3.56 -4.01 8.91
CA LYS A 135 2.16 -3.86 8.54
C LYS A 135 1.78 -4.62 7.27
N LEU A 136 2.70 -4.74 6.33
CA LEU A 136 2.43 -5.21 4.98
C LEU A 136 3.35 -6.35 4.59
N GLY A 137 2.91 -7.15 3.62
CA GLY A 137 3.73 -8.13 2.91
C GLY A 137 3.42 -8.09 1.42
N ILE A 138 4.33 -8.60 0.59
CA ILE A 138 4.11 -8.80 -0.85
C ILE A 138 3.87 -10.29 -1.08
N SER A 139 2.73 -10.63 -1.66
CA SER A 139 2.40 -11.99 -2.09
C SER A 139 2.92 -12.26 -3.51
N ARG A 140 2.80 -11.26 -4.39
CA ARG A 140 3.19 -11.36 -5.79
C ARG A 140 3.70 -10.03 -6.30
N GLN A 141 4.70 -10.06 -7.19
CA GLN A 141 5.15 -8.90 -7.93
C GLN A 141 5.45 -9.28 -9.38
N PHE A 142 5.24 -8.32 -10.28
CA PHE A 142 5.38 -8.56 -11.70
C PHE A 142 5.71 -7.28 -12.48
N PRO A 143 6.63 -7.31 -13.45
CA PRO A 143 6.85 -6.21 -14.38
C PRO A 143 5.81 -6.28 -15.51
N ILE A 144 5.01 -5.26 -15.66
CA ILE A 144 4.11 -5.10 -16.82
C ILE A 144 4.96 -4.46 -17.92
N SER A 145 5.19 -5.20 -18.99
CA SER A 145 5.95 -4.69 -20.14
C SER A 145 5.22 -3.52 -20.79
N SER A 146 5.90 -2.45 -21.02
CA SER A 146 5.37 -1.26 -21.68
C SER A 146 6.33 -0.70 -22.74
N ALA A 147 5.94 0.40 -23.40
CA ALA A 147 6.65 0.93 -24.55
C ALA A 147 8.06 1.47 -24.21
N VAL A 148 8.29 1.96 -23.00
CA VAL A 148 9.56 2.62 -22.61
C VAL A 148 10.19 1.96 -21.38
N ARG A 149 9.43 1.77 -20.32
CA ARG A 149 9.89 1.25 -19.02
C ARG A 149 8.84 0.31 -18.46
N ASP A 150 9.27 -0.72 -17.74
CA ASP A 150 8.32 -1.61 -17.07
C ASP A 150 7.51 -0.86 -16.03
N LEU A 151 6.20 -1.12 -16.00
CA LEU A 151 5.32 -0.69 -14.93
C LEU A 151 5.29 -1.79 -13.87
N MET A 152 5.51 -1.43 -12.62
CA MET A 152 5.75 -2.42 -11.57
C MET A 152 4.50 -2.70 -10.78
N TYR A 153 3.97 -3.91 -10.90
CA TYR A 153 2.81 -4.39 -10.16
C TYR A 153 3.21 -5.18 -8.92
N TYR A 154 2.51 -4.90 -7.80
CA TYR A 154 2.71 -5.55 -6.50
C TYR A 154 1.35 -5.92 -5.90
N ARG A 155 1.08 -7.20 -5.66
CA ARG A 155 -0.07 -7.63 -4.87
C ARG A 155 0.37 -7.75 -3.42
N MET A 156 -0.07 -6.80 -2.60
CA MET A 156 0.27 -6.69 -1.20
C MET A 156 -0.87 -7.21 -0.33
N PHE A 157 -0.55 -7.60 0.89
CA PHE A 157 -1.52 -7.94 1.92
C PHE A 157 -1.21 -7.20 3.22
N TYR A 158 -2.26 -6.84 3.94
CA TYR A 158 -2.15 -6.30 5.28
C TYR A 158 -1.97 -7.46 6.27
N ARG A 159 -1.00 -7.37 7.19
CA ARG A 159 -0.61 -8.48 8.06
C ARG A 159 -1.60 -8.77 9.18
N GLN A 160 -2.41 -7.82 9.58
CA GLN A 160 -3.49 -8.04 10.54
C GLN A 160 -4.76 -8.46 9.79
N ILE A 161 -5.50 -9.40 10.40
CA ILE A 161 -6.74 -9.88 9.79
C ILE A 161 -7.86 -8.89 10.12
N PRO A 162 -8.64 -8.42 9.12
CA PRO A 162 -9.80 -7.58 9.37
C PRO A 162 -10.93 -8.35 10.07
N PRO A 163 -11.99 -7.66 10.56
CA PRO A 163 -13.13 -8.30 11.23
C PRO A 163 -13.83 -9.39 10.43
N SER A 164 -13.79 -9.30 9.08
CA SER A 164 -14.33 -10.33 8.18
C SER A 164 -13.57 -11.67 8.25
N GLY A 165 -12.37 -11.70 8.81
CA GLY A 165 -11.50 -12.86 8.79
C GLY A 165 -10.80 -13.11 7.45
N ASP A 166 -11.05 -12.27 6.44
CA ASP A 166 -10.47 -12.40 5.10
C ASP A 166 -9.14 -11.65 4.99
N THR A 167 -8.32 -12.07 4.06
CA THR A 167 -7.08 -11.34 3.76
C THR A 167 -7.39 -10.01 3.09
N LEU A 168 -6.84 -8.93 3.64
CA LEU A 168 -7.00 -7.60 3.07
C LEU A 168 -5.93 -7.36 2.00
N TRP A 169 -6.37 -7.38 0.74
CA TRP A 169 -5.52 -7.21 -0.43
C TRP A 169 -5.44 -5.76 -0.87
N LEU A 170 -4.24 -5.33 -1.26
CA LEU A 170 -3.96 -4.05 -1.90
C LEU A 170 -3.04 -4.29 -3.10
N ASN A 171 -3.54 -4.04 -4.29
CA ASN A 171 -2.77 -4.10 -5.53
C ASN A 171 -2.20 -2.71 -5.79
N VAL A 172 -0.88 -2.59 -5.82
CA VAL A 172 -0.16 -1.35 -6.04
C VAL A 172 0.57 -1.43 -7.37
N VAL A 173 0.39 -0.42 -8.22
CA VAL A 173 1.20 -0.23 -9.41
C VAL A 173 2.04 1.02 -9.23
N VAL A 174 3.36 0.90 -9.43
CA VAL A 174 4.28 2.03 -9.47
C VAL A 174 4.72 2.22 -10.91
N LEU A 175 4.49 3.41 -11.46
CA LEU A 175 4.77 3.70 -12.85
C LEU A 175 5.58 4.99 -13.03
N HIS A 176 6.22 5.11 -14.19
CA HIS A 176 6.82 6.34 -14.70
C HIS A 176 6.62 6.34 -16.22
N LEU A 177 5.63 7.07 -16.68
CA LEU A 177 5.24 7.10 -18.09
C LEU A 177 6.21 7.95 -18.92
N LYS A 178 6.09 7.85 -20.24
CA LYS A 178 6.92 8.59 -21.20
C LYS A 178 6.90 10.09 -20.94
N ALA A 179 8.04 10.69 -20.66
CA ALA A 179 8.21 12.13 -20.55
C ALA A 179 8.09 12.84 -21.92
N GLY A 180 7.78 14.14 -21.90
CA GLY A 180 7.70 14.98 -23.09
C GLY A 180 6.29 15.39 -23.43
N SER A 181 6.20 16.46 -24.24
CA SER A 181 4.94 17.17 -24.56
C SER A 181 4.52 17.05 -26.01
N THR A 182 5.24 16.25 -26.83
CA THR A 182 4.87 16.05 -28.22
C THR A 182 3.66 15.11 -28.37
N PRO A 183 2.93 15.16 -29.49
CA PRO A 183 1.86 14.18 -29.77
C PRO A 183 2.35 12.73 -29.77
N SER A 184 3.60 12.48 -30.18
CA SER A 184 4.22 11.16 -30.13
C SER A 184 4.45 10.68 -28.68
N ASP A 185 4.86 11.58 -27.77
CA ASP A 185 5.03 11.25 -26.36
C ASP A 185 3.68 10.90 -25.71
N ALA A 186 2.63 11.68 -26.01
CA ALA A 186 1.27 11.41 -25.54
C ALA A 186 0.73 10.06 -26.09
N SER A 187 1.02 9.74 -27.36
CA SER A 187 0.67 8.43 -27.95
C SER A 187 1.40 7.28 -27.25
N THR A 188 2.66 7.48 -26.91
CA THR A 188 3.44 6.47 -26.17
C THR A 188 2.84 6.26 -24.77
N ARG A 189 2.50 7.32 -24.03
CA ARG A 189 1.80 7.20 -22.73
C ARG A 189 0.48 6.42 -22.85
N ALA A 190 -0.27 6.64 -23.96
CA ALA A 190 -1.50 5.90 -24.20
C ALA A 190 -1.25 4.39 -24.43
N GLN A 191 -0.15 4.02 -25.07
CA GLN A 191 0.24 2.59 -25.20
C GLN A 191 0.62 1.99 -23.84
N GLU A 192 1.36 2.74 -23.01
CA GLU A 192 1.74 2.31 -21.67
C GLU A 192 0.52 2.10 -20.76
N THR A 193 -0.44 3.01 -20.76
CA THR A 193 -1.67 2.87 -19.96
C THR A 193 -2.61 1.81 -20.51
N ALA A 194 -2.65 1.58 -21.83
CA ALA A 194 -3.38 0.46 -22.43
C ALA A 194 -2.81 -0.90 -21.95
N ALA A 195 -1.48 -1.04 -21.89
CA ALA A 195 -0.83 -2.23 -21.36
C ALA A 195 -1.17 -2.43 -19.87
N LEU A 196 -1.15 -1.37 -19.05
CA LEU A 196 -1.57 -1.41 -17.66
C LEU A 196 -3.00 -1.92 -17.50
N MET A 197 -3.96 -1.29 -18.20
CA MET A 197 -5.37 -1.63 -18.05
C MET A 197 -5.70 -3.03 -18.56
N SER A 198 -5.07 -3.44 -19.67
CA SER A 198 -5.17 -4.82 -20.16
C SER A 198 -4.65 -5.84 -19.15
N TYR A 199 -3.54 -5.55 -18.45
CA TYR A 199 -3.02 -6.43 -17.41
C TYR A 199 -3.97 -6.52 -16.21
N LEU A 200 -4.52 -5.40 -15.75
CA LEU A 200 -5.51 -5.39 -14.66
C LEU A 200 -6.76 -6.17 -15.01
N ASP A 201 -7.23 -6.10 -16.27
CA ASP A 201 -8.36 -6.87 -16.76
C ASP A 201 -8.08 -8.38 -16.78
N GLN A 202 -6.88 -8.79 -17.18
CA GLN A 202 -6.48 -10.20 -17.16
C GLN A 202 -6.42 -10.76 -15.73
N LEU A 203 -6.06 -9.96 -14.74
CA LEU A 203 -6.06 -10.39 -13.35
C LEU A 203 -7.48 -10.63 -12.80
N ASN A 204 -8.49 -9.97 -13.38
CA ASN A 204 -9.90 -10.07 -13.00
C ASN A 204 -10.12 -10.00 -11.47
N LEU A 205 -9.45 -9.06 -10.81
CA LEU A 205 -9.43 -8.93 -9.36
C LEU A 205 -10.62 -8.11 -8.86
N ASN A 206 -11.30 -8.62 -7.85
CA ASN A 206 -12.31 -7.88 -7.09
C ASN A 206 -11.69 -7.34 -5.79
N GLU A 207 -10.60 -6.56 -5.92
CA GLU A 207 -9.72 -6.14 -4.84
C GLU A 207 -9.45 -4.62 -4.89
N ASN A 208 -8.79 -4.09 -3.85
CA ASN A 208 -8.33 -2.71 -3.82
C ASN A 208 -7.18 -2.51 -4.81
N ILE A 209 -7.25 -1.46 -5.63
CA ILE A 209 -6.23 -1.12 -6.63
C ILE A 209 -5.82 0.33 -6.44
N LEU A 210 -4.51 0.57 -6.38
CA LEU A 210 -3.86 1.87 -6.29
C LEU A 210 -2.76 1.95 -7.36
N VAL A 211 -2.78 2.99 -8.17
CA VAL A 211 -1.77 3.29 -9.18
C VAL A 211 -1.11 4.60 -8.82
N MET A 212 0.20 4.63 -8.73
CA MET A 212 0.95 5.83 -8.34
C MET A 212 2.23 6.00 -9.15
N GLY A 213 2.62 7.23 -9.35
CA GLY A 213 3.88 7.56 -10.01
C GLY A 213 3.86 8.87 -10.74
N ASP A 214 4.88 9.04 -11.56
CA ASP A 214 5.00 10.14 -12.51
C ASP A 214 4.29 9.76 -13.81
N LEU A 215 3.13 10.41 -14.03
CA LEU A 215 2.30 10.19 -15.22
C LEU A 215 2.78 11.01 -16.42
N ASN A 216 3.58 12.05 -16.20
CA ASN A 216 4.07 12.96 -17.25
C ASN A 216 2.97 13.56 -18.16
N MET A 217 1.75 13.72 -17.61
CA MET A 217 0.59 14.24 -18.36
C MET A 217 0.34 15.70 -18.02
N GLY A 218 0.19 16.53 -19.07
CA GLY A 218 -0.17 17.94 -18.88
C GLY A 218 -1.67 18.17 -18.73
N SER A 219 -2.52 17.18 -19.03
CA SER A 219 -3.97 17.34 -19.03
C SER A 219 -4.71 16.02 -18.82
N SER A 220 -5.89 16.09 -18.21
CA SER A 220 -6.84 14.97 -18.16
C SER A 220 -7.48 14.61 -19.50
N SER A 221 -7.30 15.43 -20.52
CA SER A 221 -7.80 15.15 -21.87
C SER A 221 -6.92 14.19 -22.67
N GLU A 222 -5.73 13.84 -22.16
CA GLU A 222 -4.88 12.83 -22.79
C GLU A 222 -5.57 11.46 -22.81
N LEU A 223 -5.43 10.75 -23.94
CA LEU A 223 -6.00 9.41 -24.09
C LEU A 223 -5.51 8.46 -22.98
N ALA A 224 -4.26 8.58 -22.59
CA ALA A 224 -3.66 7.80 -21.49
C ALA A 224 -4.43 7.96 -20.18
N TYR A 225 -4.82 9.19 -19.81
CA TYR A 225 -5.62 9.43 -18.62
C TYR A 225 -7.03 8.86 -18.76
N SER A 226 -7.67 9.10 -19.91
CA SER A 226 -9.01 8.61 -20.21
C SER A 226 -9.12 7.08 -20.14
N GLN A 227 -8.12 6.35 -20.64
CA GLN A 227 -8.07 4.88 -20.56
C GLN A 227 -8.13 4.36 -19.11
N MET A 228 -7.53 5.07 -18.18
CA MET A 228 -7.54 4.71 -16.76
C MET A 228 -8.87 5.10 -16.08
N VAL A 229 -9.33 6.37 -16.26
CA VAL A 229 -10.47 6.89 -15.48
C VAL A 229 -11.84 6.63 -16.13
N ASN A 230 -11.89 6.32 -17.40
CA ASN A 230 -13.09 5.95 -18.13
C ASN A 230 -13.11 4.47 -18.54
N HIS A 231 -12.28 3.65 -17.90
CA HIS A 231 -12.16 2.24 -18.21
C HIS A 231 -13.51 1.51 -18.12
N THR A 232 -13.76 0.57 -19.03
CA THR A 232 -15.06 -0.11 -19.16
C THR A 232 -15.32 -1.11 -18.01
N GLN A 233 -14.27 -1.75 -17.49
CA GLN A 233 -14.40 -2.66 -16.36
C GLN A 233 -14.48 -1.85 -15.04
N PRO A 234 -15.64 -1.85 -14.35
CA PRO A 234 -15.85 -0.93 -13.22
C PRO A 234 -14.92 -1.19 -12.02
N ASP A 235 -14.48 -2.44 -11.81
CA ASP A 235 -13.60 -2.79 -10.70
C ASP A 235 -12.15 -2.36 -10.93
N ASN A 236 -11.73 -2.27 -12.20
CA ASN A 236 -10.39 -1.82 -12.60
C ASN A 236 -10.34 -0.33 -12.92
N ARG A 237 -11.50 0.33 -13.11
CA ARG A 237 -11.56 1.77 -13.34
C ARG A 237 -10.91 2.52 -12.20
N LEU A 238 -10.03 3.44 -12.57
CA LEU A 238 -9.33 4.31 -11.62
C LEU A 238 -10.03 5.66 -11.50
N TYR A 239 -9.83 6.29 -10.37
CA TYR A 239 -10.40 7.59 -10.04
C TYR A 239 -9.31 8.47 -9.43
N ASP A 240 -9.34 9.75 -9.77
CA ASP A 240 -8.56 10.77 -9.07
C ASP A 240 -9.24 11.08 -7.72
N PRO A 241 -8.61 10.80 -6.57
CA PRO A 241 -9.23 10.99 -5.26
C PRO A 241 -9.64 12.43 -4.96
N ILE A 242 -9.03 13.40 -5.65
CA ILE A 242 -9.36 14.82 -5.50
C ILE A 242 -10.30 15.34 -6.58
N ASN A 243 -10.61 14.50 -7.59
CA ASN A 243 -11.49 14.83 -8.72
C ASN A 243 -11.18 16.19 -9.36
N ARG A 244 -9.96 16.35 -9.88
CA ARG A 244 -9.48 17.60 -10.49
C ARG A 244 -9.07 17.40 -11.97
N PRO A 245 -10.04 17.09 -12.85
CA PRO A 245 -9.78 17.05 -14.30
C PRO A 245 -9.54 18.45 -14.84
N GLY A 246 -8.77 18.54 -15.92
CA GLY A 246 -8.50 19.78 -16.64
C GLY A 246 -7.11 19.80 -17.28
N THR A 247 -6.71 20.96 -17.78
CA THR A 247 -5.33 21.22 -18.21
C THR A 247 -4.53 21.65 -17.00
N TRP A 248 -3.60 20.82 -16.59
CA TRP A 248 -2.79 21.02 -15.37
C TRP A 248 -1.55 21.84 -15.63
N ASN A 249 -0.92 21.63 -16.79
CA ASN A 249 0.29 22.34 -17.20
C ASN A 249 0.05 23.84 -17.25
N ASN A 250 0.91 24.60 -16.60
CA ASN A 250 0.94 26.05 -16.55
C ASN A 250 -0.41 26.71 -16.23
N ASN A 251 -1.15 26.13 -15.28
CA ASN A 251 -2.49 26.59 -14.91
C ASN A 251 -2.61 26.83 -13.41
N SER A 252 -2.69 28.09 -13.00
CA SER A 252 -2.76 28.53 -11.60
C SER A 252 -3.96 27.97 -10.83
N SER A 253 -5.05 27.58 -11.49
CA SER A 253 -6.21 26.94 -10.87
C SER A 253 -5.88 25.58 -10.24
N PHE A 254 -4.74 24.98 -10.61
CA PHE A 254 -4.24 23.73 -10.09
C PHE A 254 -3.00 23.90 -9.21
N ALA A 255 -2.61 25.13 -8.86
CA ALA A 255 -1.39 25.45 -8.13
C ALA A 255 -1.18 24.59 -6.87
N GLN A 256 -2.26 24.26 -6.14
CA GLN A 256 -2.20 23.45 -4.92
C GLN A 256 -1.72 22.01 -5.17
N TRP A 257 -1.85 21.49 -6.39
CA TRP A 257 -1.56 20.09 -6.73
C TRP A 257 -0.39 19.92 -7.69
N HIS A 258 0.27 21.03 -8.08
CA HIS A 258 1.48 20.94 -8.89
C HIS A 258 2.61 20.26 -8.13
N THR A 259 3.42 19.48 -8.85
CA THR A 259 4.51 18.68 -8.29
C THR A 259 5.86 18.97 -8.93
N GLN A 260 5.90 19.57 -10.13
CA GLN A 260 7.12 19.94 -10.86
C GLN A 260 7.00 21.40 -11.36
N SER A 261 8.08 22.20 -11.44
CA SER A 261 9.42 21.96 -10.91
C SER A 261 9.64 22.66 -9.56
N THR A 262 10.45 22.06 -8.70
CA THR A 262 10.84 22.65 -7.40
C THR A 262 11.67 23.93 -7.54
N ARG A 263 12.09 24.30 -8.77
CA ARG A 263 12.98 25.42 -9.12
C ARG A 263 12.39 26.28 -10.23
N THR A 264 12.63 27.59 -10.15
CA THR A 264 12.27 28.51 -11.24
C THR A 264 13.25 28.46 -12.40
N SER A 265 14.52 28.23 -12.12
CA SER A 265 15.60 28.11 -13.13
C SER A 265 16.15 26.69 -13.13
N GLY A 266 16.21 26.09 -14.30
CA GLY A 266 16.85 24.80 -14.50
C GLY A 266 18.36 24.84 -14.26
N THR A 267 18.91 23.67 -14.01
CA THR A 267 20.36 23.42 -13.99
C THR A 267 20.68 22.35 -15.01
N VAL A 268 21.93 21.91 -15.08
CA VAL A 268 22.35 20.82 -15.99
C VAL A 268 21.49 19.55 -15.79
N CYS A 269 21.02 19.27 -14.58
CA CYS A 269 20.28 18.06 -14.24
C CYS A 269 18.81 18.31 -13.87
N PHE A 270 18.51 19.40 -13.19
CA PHE A 270 17.17 19.71 -12.68
C PHE A 270 16.37 20.55 -13.66
N SER A 271 15.13 20.20 -13.93
CA SER A 271 14.21 21.04 -14.70
C SER A 271 13.91 22.34 -13.96
N GLY A 272 13.67 23.42 -14.71
CA GLY A 272 13.18 24.71 -14.22
C GLY A 272 11.72 24.90 -14.57
N GLY A 273 11.22 26.15 -14.45
CA GLY A 273 9.84 26.55 -14.73
C GLY A 273 9.06 26.92 -13.49
N GLY A 274 9.43 26.40 -12.34
CA GLY A 274 8.66 26.51 -11.11
C GLY A 274 7.55 25.47 -11.04
N LEU A 275 6.74 25.48 -9.97
CA LEU A 275 5.66 24.53 -9.77
C LEU A 275 4.47 24.90 -10.66
N ASP A 276 4.37 24.26 -11.82
CA ASP A 276 3.33 24.50 -12.81
C ASP A 276 2.79 23.23 -13.51
N ASP A 277 3.30 22.03 -13.12
CA ASP A 277 2.86 20.74 -13.64
C ASP A 277 2.40 19.79 -12.53
N ARG A 278 1.30 19.03 -12.80
CA ARG A 278 0.78 17.96 -11.92
C ARG A 278 1.16 16.59 -12.49
N PHE A 279 2.42 16.27 -12.57
CA PHE A 279 2.90 15.00 -13.16
C PHE A 279 2.73 13.82 -12.23
N ASP A 280 3.04 14.00 -10.93
CA ASP A 280 2.98 12.94 -9.95
C ASP A 280 1.56 12.81 -9.39
N GLN A 281 0.98 11.61 -9.50
CA GLN A 281 -0.39 11.36 -9.10
C GLN A 281 -0.53 10.00 -8.41
N ILE A 282 -1.57 9.88 -7.57
CA ILE A 282 -2.05 8.62 -7.01
C ILE A 282 -3.51 8.48 -7.40
N LEU A 283 -3.83 7.43 -8.15
CA LEU A 283 -5.18 7.07 -8.57
C LEU A 283 -5.61 5.81 -7.83
N VAL A 284 -6.89 5.68 -7.53
CA VAL A 284 -7.44 4.55 -6.79
C VAL A 284 -8.70 4.01 -7.46
N ASN A 285 -9.03 2.73 -7.25
CA ASN A 285 -10.29 2.22 -7.76
C ASN A 285 -11.48 2.56 -6.83
N ARG A 286 -12.71 2.25 -7.29
CA ARG A 286 -13.95 2.55 -6.56
C ARG A 286 -14.00 1.92 -5.16
N ARG A 287 -13.29 0.80 -4.94
CA ARG A 287 -13.28 0.10 -3.65
C ARG A 287 -12.60 0.92 -2.58
N ILE A 288 -11.46 1.52 -2.91
CA ILE A 288 -10.73 2.42 -2.01
C ILE A 288 -11.51 3.71 -1.76
N LEU A 289 -12.27 4.20 -2.74
CA LEU A 289 -13.13 5.38 -2.52
C LEU A 289 -14.34 5.08 -1.64
N GLY A 290 -14.93 3.88 -1.76
CA GLY A 290 -16.22 3.52 -1.18
C GLY A 290 -16.17 2.63 0.07
N ASP A 291 -14.98 2.22 0.54
CA ASP A 291 -14.80 1.30 1.69
C ASP A 291 -15.48 -0.08 1.52
N SER A 292 -15.52 -0.58 0.31
CA SER A 292 -16.21 -1.85 0.05
C SER A 292 -15.35 -3.10 0.28
N ALA A 293 -14.04 -2.91 0.53
CA ALA A 293 -13.07 -4.01 0.70
C ALA A 293 -12.08 -3.77 1.86
N GLY A 294 -12.53 -3.07 2.91
CA GLY A 294 -11.77 -2.88 4.15
C GLY A 294 -10.63 -1.87 4.08
N ILE A 295 -10.39 -1.26 2.91
CA ILE A 295 -9.47 -0.14 2.72
C ILE A 295 -10.24 1.05 2.16
N ARG A 296 -10.08 2.22 2.80
CA ARG A 296 -10.76 3.44 2.36
C ARG A 296 -9.80 4.63 2.30
N TYR A 297 -9.90 5.42 1.24
CA TYR A 297 -9.25 6.71 1.15
C TYR A 297 -9.77 7.67 2.25
N ILE A 298 -8.85 8.31 2.96
CA ILE A 298 -9.19 9.36 3.93
C ILE A 298 -9.34 10.67 3.16
N THR A 299 -10.58 11.11 3.00
CA THR A 299 -10.90 12.33 2.26
C THR A 299 -10.11 13.53 2.78
N GLY A 300 -9.52 14.31 1.88
CA GLY A 300 -8.71 15.47 2.21
C GLY A 300 -7.25 15.16 2.60
N SER A 301 -6.84 13.89 2.63
CA SER A 301 -5.45 13.52 2.93
C SER A 301 -4.50 13.61 1.74
N TYR A 302 -5.02 13.69 0.50
CA TYR A 302 -4.20 13.82 -0.70
C TYR A 302 -3.52 15.18 -0.75
N ARG A 303 -2.19 15.22 -0.91
CA ARG A 303 -1.42 16.46 -1.01
C ARG A 303 -0.06 16.27 -1.65
N SER A 304 0.43 17.33 -2.28
CA SER A 304 1.82 17.46 -2.74
C SER A 304 2.64 18.05 -1.59
N ILE A 305 3.59 17.30 -1.05
CA ILE A 305 4.39 17.70 0.11
C ILE A 305 5.34 18.85 -0.27
N GLY A 306 5.26 19.96 0.42
CA GLY A 306 6.04 21.16 0.13
C GLY A 306 5.33 22.15 -0.79
N ASN A 307 4.11 21.86 -1.23
CA ASN A 307 3.29 22.80 -2.00
C ASN A 307 2.17 23.36 -1.11
N ASP A 308 2.16 24.69 -0.89
CA ASP A 308 1.16 25.43 -0.12
C ASP A 308 0.06 26.06 -0.99
N GLY A 309 0.06 25.77 -2.30
CA GLY A 309 -0.86 26.35 -3.27
C GLY A 309 -0.51 27.77 -3.73
N GLN A 310 0.56 28.36 -3.18
CA GLN A 310 1.00 29.73 -3.49
C GLN A 310 2.28 29.74 -4.33
N ARG A 311 2.66 28.60 -4.90
CA ARG A 311 3.95 28.38 -5.56
C ARG A 311 3.83 28.25 -7.08
N PHE A 312 2.73 28.72 -7.66
CA PHE A 312 2.56 28.68 -9.11
C PHE A 312 3.72 29.38 -9.81
N GLN A 313 4.42 28.67 -10.70
CA GLN A 313 5.65 29.10 -11.38
C GLN A 313 6.75 29.55 -10.40
N GLY A 314 6.65 29.14 -9.15
CA GLY A 314 7.54 29.54 -8.07
C GLY A 314 8.44 28.40 -7.59
N ASN A 315 9.38 28.77 -6.74
CA ASN A 315 10.35 27.90 -6.12
C ASN A 315 9.78 27.31 -4.81
N VAL A 316 10.11 26.06 -4.49
CA VAL A 316 9.62 25.40 -3.26
C VAL A 316 10.15 26.02 -1.96
N GLN A 317 11.29 26.74 -2.02
CA GLN A 317 11.92 27.36 -0.85
C GLN A 317 11.52 28.83 -0.66
N SER A 318 11.37 29.59 -1.75
CA SER A 318 11.23 31.04 -1.74
C SER A 318 10.02 31.51 -2.54
N PRO A 319 9.25 32.49 -2.02
CA PRO A 319 9.27 33.04 -0.68
C PRO A 319 9.06 31.99 0.40
N PHE A 320 9.18 32.33 1.69
CA PHE A 320 9.07 31.40 2.82
C PHE A 320 7.89 30.44 2.66
N ASN A 321 8.16 29.14 2.75
CA ASN A 321 7.18 28.08 2.59
C ASN A 321 6.67 27.59 3.94
N GLY A 322 5.45 27.96 4.30
CA GLY A 322 4.83 27.59 5.58
C GLY A 322 4.25 26.18 5.62
N SER A 323 4.18 25.44 4.49
CA SER A 323 3.58 24.10 4.45
C SER A 323 4.47 23.01 5.07
N VAL A 324 5.78 23.24 5.10
CA VAL A 324 6.77 22.33 5.67
C VAL A 324 7.88 23.10 6.39
N PRO A 325 8.60 22.48 7.35
CA PRO A 325 9.79 23.10 7.95
C PRO A 325 10.84 23.48 6.89
N VAL A 326 11.61 24.54 7.17
CA VAL A 326 12.67 25.03 6.26
C VAL A 326 13.67 23.93 5.89
N SER A 327 14.03 23.06 6.83
CA SER A 327 14.92 21.92 6.56
C SER A 327 14.32 20.97 5.53
N VAL A 328 13.00 20.77 5.55
CA VAL A 328 12.29 19.91 4.59
C VAL A 328 12.17 20.58 3.22
N SER A 329 11.81 21.88 3.15
CA SER A 329 11.76 22.59 1.87
C SER A 329 13.14 22.64 1.20
N ASN A 330 14.22 22.81 1.98
CA ASN A 330 15.59 22.71 1.48
C ASN A 330 15.93 21.31 0.98
N ALA A 331 15.50 20.28 1.69
CA ALA A 331 15.71 18.90 1.27
C ALA A 331 14.97 18.57 -0.03
N LEU A 332 13.70 18.99 -0.14
CA LEU A 332 12.88 18.80 -1.37
C LEU A 332 13.54 19.48 -2.58
N TYR A 333 14.01 20.71 -2.42
CA TYR A 333 14.72 21.44 -3.47
C TYR A 333 15.98 20.73 -3.97
N ASN A 334 16.70 20.02 -3.09
CA ASN A 334 17.98 19.40 -3.43
C ASN A 334 17.88 17.93 -3.82
N VAL A 335 16.76 17.24 -3.55
CA VAL A 335 16.58 15.83 -3.95
C VAL A 335 16.13 15.71 -5.39
N SER A 336 15.11 16.47 -5.78
CA SER A 336 14.44 16.29 -7.07
C SER A 336 13.84 17.60 -7.57
N ASP A 337 13.60 17.68 -8.85
CA ASP A 337 12.73 18.69 -9.47
C ASP A 337 11.23 18.34 -9.31
N HIS A 338 10.91 17.18 -8.75
CA HIS A 338 9.55 16.81 -8.35
C HIS A 338 9.30 16.96 -6.86
N LEU A 339 8.03 17.02 -6.45
CA LEU A 339 7.56 16.93 -5.07
C LEU A 339 6.88 15.59 -4.83
N PRO A 340 7.04 15.00 -3.62
CA PRO A 340 6.31 13.78 -3.29
C PRO A 340 4.81 14.04 -3.13
N VAL A 341 4.00 13.11 -3.63
CA VAL A 341 2.55 13.09 -3.42
C VAL A 341 2.19 12.01 -2.42
N VAL A 342 1.31 12.34 -1.51
CA VAL A 342 0.80 11.39 -0.51
C VAL A 342 -0.71 11.35 -0.45
N LEU A 343 -1.23 10.20 0.00
CA LEU A 343 -2.59 10.05 0.53
C LEU A 343 -2.60 9.08 1.70
N ASP A 344 -3.62 9.17 2.53
CA ASP A 344 -3.82 8.28 3.67
C ASP A 344 -4.98 7.33 3.40
N LEU A 345 -4.78 6.06 3.74
CA LEU A 345 -5.75 4.99 3.67
C LEU A 345 -6.14 4.57 5.08
N HIS A 346 -7.43 4.58 5.37
CA HIS A 346 -7.98 3.96 6.56
C HIS A 346 -8.08 2.46 6.34
N ILE A 347 -7.59 1.68 7.31
CA ILE A 347 -7.64 0.23 7.31
C ILE A 347 -8.59 -0.21 8.41
N ASN A 348 -9.61 -0.95 8.04
CA ASN A 348 -10.55 -1.53 8.98
C ASN A 348 -10.00 -2.86 9.50
N VAL A 349 -9.37 -2.82 10.67
CA VAL A 349 -8.79 -4.00 11.34
C VAL A 349 -9.45 -4.27 12.67
N GLN A 350 -9.58 -5.53 13.02
CA GLN A 350 -9.98 -5.94 14.35
C GLN A 350 -8.75 -5.98 15.26
N GLN A 351 -8.77 -5.28 16.39
CA GLN A 351 -7.84 -5.60 17.47
C GLN A 351 -8.24 -6.96 18.03
N GLY A 352 -7.36 -7.94 17.88
CA GLY A 352 -7.60 -9.29 18.32
C GLY A 352 -7.80 -9.36 19.83
N THR A 353 -9.05 -9.56 20.24
CA THR A 353 -9.36 -10.21 21.50
C THR A 353 -9.95 -11.56 21.14
N SER A 354 -9.24 -12.61 21.42
CA SER A 354 -9.62 -14.02 21.31
C SER A 354 -9.76 -14.61 19.90
N VAL A 355 -9.02 -15.66 19.68
CA VAL A 355 -9.26 -16.64 18.63
C VAL A 355 -10.63 -17.27 18.86
N HIS A 356 -11.64 -16.78 18.16
CA HIS A 356 -12.88 -17.54 18.01
C HIS A 356 -12.61 -18.69 17.05
N GLU A 357 -12.77 -19.90 17.54
CA GLU A 357 -12.83 -21.11 16.72
C GLU A 357 -14.02 -20.99 15.75
N VAL A 358 -13.75 -20.53 14.51
CA VAL A 358 -14.78 -20.47 13.48
C VAL A 358 -14.90 -21.85 12.86
N THR A 359 -15.69 -22.71 13.49
CA THR A 359 -16.24 -23.90 12.85
C THR A 359 -17.44 -23.51 11.98
N ARG A 360 -17.18 -22.99 10.77
CA ARG A 360 -18.21 -22.90 9.74
C ARG A 360 -17.71 -23.50 8.45
N GLY A 361 -18.31 -24.64 8.09
CA GLY A 361 -18.27 -25.24 6.76
C GLY A 361 -17.25 -26.33 6.60
N GLY A 362 -17.73 -27.53 6.32
CA GLY A 362 -17.09 -28.72 5.82
C GLY A 362 -15.58 -28.93 6.03
N VAL A 363 -15.21 -30.04 6.63
CA VAL A 363 -13.80 -30.43 6.86
C VAL A 363 -13.08 -30.49 5.51
N LEU A 364 -12.07 -29.63 5.30
CA LEU A 364 -11.15 -29.80 4.18
C LEU A 364 -10.35 -31.08 4.45
N PRO A 365 -10.28 -32.00 3.51
CA PRO A 365 -9.71 -33.30 3.71
C PRO A 365 -8.19 -33.31 3.43
N CYS A 366 -7.42 -32.51 4.18
CA CYS A 366 -5.96 -32.55 4.15
C CYS A 366 -5.42 -32.87 5.55
N THR A 367 -4.32 -33.60 5.63
CA THR A 367 -3.55 -33.78 6.85
C THR A 367 -2.32 -32.86 6.79
N CYS A 368 -2.09 -32.08 7.84
CA CYS A 368 -0.87 -31.28 7.91
C CYS A 368 -0.06 -31.70 9.13
N SER A 369 1.24 -31.92 8.92
CA SER A 369 2.19 -32.33 9.95
C SER A 369 3.40 -31.39 9.97
N SER A 370 3.94 -31.13 11.13
CA SER A 370 5.24 -30.45 11.29
C SER A 370 6.36 -31.47 11.14
N ASN A 371 7.40 -31.09 10.39
CA ASN A 371 8.59 -31.92 10.23
C ASN A 371 9.70 -31.43 11.17
N VAL A 372 10.54 -32.33 11.67
CA VAL A 372 11.70 -32.07 12.54
C VAL A 372 12.71 -31.11 11.90
N GLY A 373 12.62 -30.86 10.60
CA GLY A 373 13.45 -29.91 9.83
C GLY A 373 12.93 -28.48 9.73
N GLY A 374 11.88 -28.08 10.46
CA GLY A 374 11.36 -26.70 10.44
C GLY A 374 10.50 -26.37 9.22
N SER A 375 9.65 -27.28 8.81
CA SER A 375 8.64 -27.06 7.78
C SER A 375 7.30 -27.69 8.14
N VAL A 376 6.22 -27.11 7.61
CA VAL A 376 4.87 -27.69 7.65
C VAL A 376 4.56 -28.30 6.30
N ILE A 377 4.20 -29.57 6.32
CA ILE A 377 3.79 -30.30 5.11
C ILE A 377 2.29 -30.55 5.20
N CYS A 378 1.55 -30.12 4.18
CA CYS A 378 0.14 -30.42 3.99
C CYS A 378 -0.03 -31.42 2.84
N ASP A 379 -0.74 -32.52 3.11
CA ASP A 379 -0.91 -33.66 2.22
C ASP A 379 -2.40 -33.91 1.98
N TRP A 380 -2.80 -33.97 0.72
CA TRP A 380 -4.16 -34.26 0.24
C TRP A 380 -4.28 -35.70 -0.31
N SER A 381 -3.23 -36.52 -0.23
CA SER A 381 -3.20 -37.85 -0.84
C SER A 381 -4.28 -38.82 -0.31
N GLY A 382 -4.70 -38.64 0.97
CA GLY A 382 -5.79 -39.44 1.53
C GLY A 382 -7.17 -39.27 0.85
N LEU A 383 -7.30 -38.33 -0.07
CA LEU A 383 -8.50 -38.14 -0.89
C LEU A 383 -8.54 -38.97 -2.15
N LEU A 384 -7.40 -39.54 -2.56
CA LEU A 384 -7.26 -40.29 -3.77
C LEU A 384 -7.72 -41.76 -3.62
N GLU A 385 -7.83 -42.25 -2.36
CA GLU A 385 -8.14 -43.66 -2.09
C GLU A 385 -9.65 -43.99 -1.99
N ALA A 386 -10.53 -43.00 -1.94
CA ALA A 386 -11.95 -43.25 -1.64
C ALA A 386 -12.88 -43.39 -2.87
N GLY A 387 -12.35 -43.50 -4.08
CA GLY A 387 -13.18 -43.66 -5.30
C GLY A 387 -12.55 -44.55 -6.35
N SER A 388 -13.27 -45.57 -6.77
CA SER A 388 -12.87 -46.56 -7.78
C SER A 388 -12.68 -46.03 -9.22
N ALA A 389 -12.25 -44.75 -9.38
CA ALA A 389 -12.02 -44.14 -10.69
C ALA A 389 -10.91 -43.07 -10.70
N GLY A 390 -9.99 -42.97 -9.73
CA GLY A 390 -8.78 -42.11 -9.84
C GLY A 390 -9.02 -40.60 -10.04
N LEU A 391 -10.23 -40.11 -9.82
CA LEU A 391 -10.61 -38.72 -9.95
C LEU A 391 -10.75 -38.13 -8.54
N LEU A 392 -9.96 -37.09 -8.22
CA LEU A 392 -10.25 -36.19 -7.09
C LEU A 392 -11.74 -35.85 -7.17
N LYS A 393 -12.48 -35.92 -6.06
CA LYS A 393 -13.78 -35.28 -6.01
C LYS A 393 -13.58 -33.84 -6.49
N ALA A 394 -14.33 -33.43 -7.50
CA ALA A 394 -14.21 -32.13 -8.15
C ALA A 394 -14.24 -30.93 -7.18
N GLU A 395 -14.68 -31.16 -5.95
CA GLU A 395 -14.71 -30.17 -4.85
C GLU A 395 -13.39 -29.95 -4.12
N SER A 396 -12.35 -30.76 -4.40
CA SER A 396 -11.07 -30.71 -3.64
C SER A 396 -9.88 -30.29 -4.51
N ALA A 397 -10.01 -30.37 -5.83
CA ALA A 397 -9.01 -29.85 -6.76
C ALA A 397 -9.21 -28.34 -6.95
N GLY A 398 -8.14 -27.56 -7.03
CA GLY A 398 -8.23 -26.13 -7.28
C GLY A 398 -7.12 -25.32 -6.64
N LEU A 399 -7.29 -24.00 -6.70
CA LEU A 399 -6.37 -23.05 -6.11
C LEU A 399 -6.70 -22.84 -4.63
N TYR A 400 -5.71 -23.03 -3.79
CA TYR A 400 -5.76 -22.76 -2.34
C TYR A 400 -4.88 -21.58 -2.00
N GLN A 401 -5.41 -20.63 -1.24
CA GLN A 401 -4.60 -19.63 -0.56
C GLN A 401 -4.26 -20.15 0.83
N TRP A 402 -3.00 -20.01 1.22
CA TRP A 402 -2.57 -20.35 2.56
C TRP A 402 -1.94 -19.15 3.26
N SER A 403 -2.12 -19.06 4.58
CA SER A 403 -1.53 -18.03 5.43
C SER A 403 -1.04 -18.66 6.73
N LEU A 404 0.20 -18.36 7.10
CA LEU A 404 0.76 -18.74 8.39
C LEU A 404 0.63 -17.58 9.37
N LEU A 405 0.04 -17.84 10.52
CA LEU A 405 -0.43 -16.84 11.46
C LEU A 405 0.22 -17.03 12.83
N GLU A 406 0.52 -15.94 13.55
CA GLU A 406 0.75 -15.95 14.99
C GLU A 406 -0.55 -16.12 15.78
N PRO A 407 -0.49 -16.46 17.09
CA PRO A 407 -1.69 -16.56 17.95
C PRO A 407 -2.55 -15.29 17.99
N GLY A 408 -1.94 -14.11 17.79
CA GLY A 408 -2.62 -12.82 17.67
C GLY A 408 -3.29 -12.55 16.31
N GLY A 409 -3.24 -13.52 15.37
CA GLY A 409 -3.83 -13.37 14.03
C GLY A 409 -2.96 -12.64 13.01
N ARG A 410 -1.74 -12.23 13.38
CA ARG A 410 -0.81 -11.58 12.45
C ARG A 410 -0.31 -12.58 11.42
N VAL A 411 -0.44 -12.25 10.13
CA VAL A 411 0.08 -13.07 9.03
C VAL A 411 1.60 -12.91 8.92
N LEU A 412 2.32 -14.02 9.02
CA LEU A 412 3.77 -14.06 8.90
C LEU A 412 4.21 -14.38 7.48
N GLN A 413 3.55 -15.36 6.86
CA GLN A 413 3.79 -15.81 5.50
C GLN A 413 2.47 -16.13 4.83
N MET A 414 2.42 -16.06 3.51
CA MET A 414 1.29 -16.52 2.72
C MET A 414 1.72 -16.89 1.30
N GLY A 415 0.86 -17.62 0.60
CA GLY A 415 1.07 -18.03 -0.77
C GLY A 415 -0.15 -18.73 -1.34
N GLU A 416 0.04 -19.31 -2.51
CA GLU A 416 -0.98 -20.05 -3.21
C GLU A 416 -0.46 -21.42 -3.58
N TRP A 417 -1.32 -22.44 -3.49
CA TRP A 417 -1.06 -23.81 -3.92
C TRP A 417 -2.13 -24.26 -4.89
N TYR A 418 -1.72 -24.81 -6.01
CA TYR A 418 -2.63 -25.54 -6.88
C TYR A 418 -2.62 -27.01 -6.49
N VAL A 419 -3.80 -27.55 -6.13
CA VAL A 419 -3.98 -28.94 -5.70
C VAL A 419 -4.67 -29.72 -6.80
N ASP A 420 -4.04 -30.76 -7.29
CA ASP A 420 -4.60 -31.76 -8.24
C ASP A 420 -4.04 -33.15 -7.94
N ALA A 421 -4.33 -34.13 -8.81
CA ALA A 421 -3.87 -35.50 -8.65
C ALA A 421 -2.32 -35.64 -8.62
N ASN A 422 -1.61 -34.72 -9.27
CA ASN A 422 -0.15 -34.74 -9.38
C ASN A 422 0.53 -33.80 -8.37
N HIS A 423 -0.22 -32.79 -7.89
CA HIS A 423 0.27 -31.75 -6.97
C HIS A 423 -0.60 -31.76 -5.70
N ASN A 424 -0.50 -32.83 -4.93
CA ASN A 424 -1.33 -33.08 -3.74
C ASN A 424 -0.55 -32.93 -2.41
N ARG A 425 0.72 -32.53 -2.47
CA ARG A 425 1.56 -32.34 -1.30
C ARG A 425 2.31 -31.02 -1.40
N HIS A 426 2.12 -30.15 -0.41
CA HIS A 426 2.71 -28.80 -0.36
C HIS A 426 3.40 -28.54 0.98
N GLN A 427 4.40 -27.67 0.96
CA GLN A 427 5.25 -27.39 2.12
C GLN A 427 5.37 -25.89 2.36
N VAL A 428 5.28 -25.48 3.63
CA VAL A 428 5.62 -24.14 4.11
C VAL A 428 6.93 -24.21 4.88
N ASP A 429 7.91 -23.41 4.45
CA ASP A 429 9.19 -23.29 5.16
C ASP A 429 9.03 -22.37 6.37
N THR A 430 9.33 -22.89 7.54
CA THR A 430 9.18 -22.18 8.81
C THR A 430 10.50 -22.02 9.56
N ARG A 431 11.63 -22.42 8.93
CA ARG A 431 12.97 -22.39 9.55
C ARG A 431 13.42 -21.01 9.99
N VAL A 432 12.90 -19.96 9.36
CA VAL A 432 13.23 -18.56 9.67
C VAL A 432 12.39 -17.97 10.82
N LEU A 433 11.42 -18.72 11.33
CA LEU A 433 10.54 -18.25 12.39
C LEU A 433 11.07 -18.64 13.77
N PRO A 434 10.89 -17.78 14.80
CA PRO A 434 11.19 -18.14 16.18
C PRO A 434 10.43 -19.38 16.64
N ALA A 435 10.93 -20.07 17.66
CA ALA A 435 10.16 -21.14 18.31
C ALA A 435 8.86 -20.57 18.88
N GLY A 436 7.72 -21.18 18.57
CA GLY A 436 6.43 -20.66 19.01
C GLY A 436 5.24 -21.45 18.48
N LEU A 437 4.09 -20.88 18.80
CA LEU A 437 2.80 -21.34 18.34
C LEU A 437 2.41 -20.61 17.07
N TYR A 438 1.97 -21.33 16.05
CA TYR A 438 1.54 -20.76 14.77
C TYR A 438 0.30 -21.48 14.23
N PHE A 439 -0.47 -20.83 13.37
CA PHE A 439 -1.65 -21.39 12.74
C PHE A 439 -1.50 -21.32 11.23
N LEU A 440 -1.83 -22.39 10.52
CA LEU A 440 -1.93 -22.39 9.06
C LEU A 440 -3.41 -22.31 8.67
N LYS A 441 -3.77 -21.21 7.99
CA LYS A 441 -5.10 -21.00 7.39
C LYS A 441 -5.04 -21.40 5.93
N LEU A 442 -5.97 -22.24 5.47
CA LEU A 442 -6.16 -22.62 4.08
C LEU A 442 -7.53 -22.14 3.60
N VAL A 443 -7.60 -21.57 2.42
CA VAL A 443 -8.84 -21.11 1.79
C VAL A 443 -8.91 -21.67 0.37
N HIS A 444 -9.95 -22.40 0.04
CA HIS A 444 -10.21 -22.83 -1.34
C HIS A 444 -10.87 -21.69 -2.11
N THR A 445 -10.19 -21.17 -3.13
CA THR A 445 -10.57 -19.88 -3.77
C THR A 445 -11.91 -19.94 -4.52
N GLN A 446 -12.27 -21.09 -5.10
CA GLN A 446 -13.51 -21.22 -5.86
C GLN A 446 -14.75 -21.41 -4.99
N SER A 447 -14.63 -22.10 -3.85
CA SER A 447 -15.77 -22.37 -2.97
C SER A 447 -15.88 -21.43 -1.78
N GLY A 448 -14.86 -20.60 -1.55
CA GLY A 448 -14.77 -19.74 -0.35
C GLY A 448 -14.66 -20.53 0.97
N ARG A 449 -14.56 -21.87 0.91
CA ARG A 449 -14.44 -22.70 2.12
C ARG A 449 -13.10 -22.46 2.77
N THR A 450 -13.13 -22.13 4.03
CA THR A 450 -11.93 -21.91 4.84
C THR A 450 -11.73 -23.03 5.83
N LYS A 451 -10.50 -23.51 5.97
CA LYS A 451 -10.09 -24.39 7.05
C LYS A 451 -8.94 -23.75 7.80
N LEU A 452 -9.10 -23.63 9.10
CA LEU A 452 -7.99 -23.39 9.99
C LEU A 452 -7.39 -24.75 10.35
N VAL A 453 -6.18 -25.03 9.87
CA VAL A 453 -5.47 -26.24 10.22
C VAL A 453 -4.83 -26.03 11.58
N ARG A 454 -5.04 -27.01 12.45
CA ARG A 454 -4.59 -27.00 13.83
C ARG A 454 -3.12 -26.55 13.98
N HIS A 455 -2.92 -25.80 15.01
CA HIS A 455 -1.83 -25.67 15.94
C HIS A 455 -0.51 -26.32 15.51
N ILE A 456 0.42 -25.55 15.06
CA ILE A 456 1.77 -26.03 14.76
C ILE A 456 2.69 -25.47 15.85
N GLN A 457 3.18 -26.35 16.70
CA GLN A 457 4.22 -25.99 17.65
C GLN A 457 5.56 -26.28 17.01
N MET A 458 6.35 -25.23 16.80
CA MET A 458 7.68 -25.34 16.25
C MET A 458 8.72 -25.17 17.35
N PHE A 459 9.73 -26.02 17.33
CA PHE A 459 10.88 -25.93 18.22
C PHE A 459 12.07 -25.44 17.43
N SER A 460 12.71 -24.36 17.89
CA SER A 460 14.05 -24.04 17.42
C SER A 460 15.05 -25.04 18.00
N ARG A 461 15.98 -25.48 17.20
CA ARG A 461 17.22 -26.09 17.69
C ARG A 461 18.23 -24.99 17.99
#